data_f56ed0960e5f9b5616aa2b510a95f1a6
#
_entry.id   f56ed0960e5f9b5616aa2b510a95f1a6
#
_cell.length_a   1.000
_cell.length_b   1.000
_cell.length_c   1.000
_cell.angle_alpha   90.00
_cell.angle_beta   90.00
_cell.angle_gamma   90.00
#
_symmetry.space_group_name_H-M   'P 1'
#
loop_
_entity.id
_entity.type
_entity.pdbx_description
1 polymer ?
#
loop_
_entity_poly.entity_id
_entity_poly.type
_entity_poly.pdbx_seq_one_letter_code
_entity_poly.pdbx_strand_id
1 'polypeptide(L)'
;TLTTKLHGGYVKSLEDRDRIFNEQLNKTGAEYFDYYLLHAIGRDMYENKYLKFDCFNWLREKKRLGLVKHIGFSFHDSAAVLDRILTEQPDMEFVQLQLNFLDWESEGVQSRLCYEVACKHGVPVIVMEPVKGGSLVNLPSEADAILRSLGDGSNASYAIRFAASFDNVCMVLSGMGSMEMVRDNISYMKDFKPLTPEEMGGVKRVADVFRSQNLISCTACNYCTERCPKNIPIPAYFAC
;
A
#
# COMPACT_ATOMS: atom_id res chain seq x y z
N THR A 1 -15.66 6.68 -6.56
CA THR A 1 -14.84 6.90 -5.34
C THR A 1 -13.57 7.63 -5.72
N LEU A 2 -13.35 8.81 -5.12
CA LEU A 2 -12.18 9.63 -5.34
C LEU A 2 -11.32 9.65 -4.08
N THR A 3 -10.03 9.34 -4.25
CA THR A 3 -9.07 9.27 -3.14
C THR A 3 -7.81 10.04 -3.48
N THR A 4 -7.30 10.85 -2.52
CA THR A 4 -6.00 11.52 -2.63
C THR A 4 -5.31 11.61 -1.27
N LYS A 5 -4.13 12.22 -1.24
CA LYS A 5 -3.24 12.20 -0.06
C LYS A 5 -2.59 13.56 0.16
N LEU A 6 -2.35 13.90 1.43
CA LEU A 6 -1.48 15.00 1.84
C LEU A 6 -0.09 14.45 2.16
N HIS A 7 0.92 14.82 1.38
CA HIS A 7 2.29 14.43 1.66
C HIS A 7 2.97 15.44 2.60
N GLY A 8 3.38 14.99 3.80
CA GLY A 8 3.97 15.82 4.84
C GLY A 8 5.24 16.58 4.42
N GLY A 9 5.99 16.07 3.43
CA GLY A 9 7.16 16.75 2.88
C GLY A 9 6.87 18.10 2.23
N TYR A 10 5.64 18.31 1.74
CA TYR A 10 5.17 19.57 1.17
C TYR A 10 4.54 20.52 2.19
N VAL A 11 4.30 20.05 3.42
CA VAL A 11 3.76 20.87 4.51
C VAL A 11 4.91 21.56 5.25
N LYS A 12 5.01 22.88 5.08
CA LYS A 12 6.02 23.73 5.70
C LYS A 12 5.41 24.73 6.68
N SER A 13 4.09 24.98 6.56
CA SER A 13 3.29 25.82 7.44
C SER A 13 1.89 25.24 7.63
N LEU A 14 1.10 25.83 8.51
CA LEU A 14 -0.30 25.40 8.75
C LEU A 14 -1.18 25.66 7.51
N GLU A 15 -0.91 26.73 6.78
CA GLU A 15 -1.64 27.16 5.58
C GLU A 15 -1.43 26.21 4.40
N ASP A 16 -0.27 25.54 4.33
CA ASP A 16 0.05 24.61 3.24
C ASP A 16 -0.95 23.44 3.15
N ARG A 17 -1.50 22.99 4.28
CA ARG A 17 -2.51 21.92 4.31
C ARG A 17 -3.74 22.31 3.48
N ASP A 18 -4.27 23.50 3.73
CA ASP A 18 -5.46 24.00 3.03
C ASP A 18 -5.14 24.35 1.57
N ARG A 19 -3.99 24.95 1.30
CA ARG A 19 -3.55 25.24 -0.06
C ARG A 19 -3.48 23.96 -0.90
N ILE A 20 -2.80 22.93 -0.41
CA ILE A 20 -2.64 21.65 -1.13
C ILE A 20 -4.00 20.98 -1.33
N PHE A 21 -4.83 20.95 -0.29
CA PHE A 21 -6.17 20.37 -0.36
C PHE A 21 -7.04 21.04 -1.42
N ASN A 22 -7.09 22.38 -1.41
CA ASN A 22 -7.87 23.16 -2.36
C ASN A 22 -7.34 23.02 -3.79
N GLU A 23 -6.01 22.96 -3.98
CA GLU A 23 -5.41 22.67 -5.28
C GLU A 23 -5.83 21.29 -5.81
N GLN A 24 -5.94 20.28 -4.94
CA GLN A 24 -6.39 18.94 -5.33
C GLN A 24 -7.87 18.92 -5.71
N LEU A 25 -8.76 19.59 -4.97
CA LEU A 25 -10.16 19.76 -5.33
C LEU A 25 -10.30 20.46 -6.69
N ASN A 26 -9.59 21.57 -6.89
CA ASN A 26 -9.62 22.30 -8.15
C ASN A 26 -9.13 21.46 -9.34
N LYS A 27 -8.03 20.70 -9.17
CA LYS A 27 -7.48 19.84 -10.23
C LYS A 27 -8.40 18.68 -10.61
N THR A 28 -9.17 18.17 -9.66
CA THR A 28 -10.09 17.07 -9.88
C THR A 28 -11.49 17.52 -10.28
N GLY A 29 -11.83 18.79 -10.10
CA GLY A 29 -13.18 19.31 -10.27
C GLY A 29 -14.17 18.74 -9.26
N ALA A 30 -13.70 18.19 -8.16
CA ALA A 30 -14.52 17.56 -7.14
C ALA A 30 -14.91 18.55 -6.05
N GLU A 31 -16.07 18.34 -5.42
CA GLU A 31 -16.52 19.11 -4.27
C GLU A 31 -16.01 18.51 -2.95
N TYR A 32 -15.70 17.22 -2.93
CA TYR A 32 -15.20 16.47 -1.77
C TYR A 32 -14.37 15.26 -2.21
N PHE A 33 -13.64 14.66 -1.25
CA PHE A 33 -12.97 13.36 -1.43
C PHE A 33 -13.71 12.27 -0.63
N ASP A 34 -13.89 11.09 -1.24
CA ASP A 34 -14.43 9.95 -0.51
C ASP A 34 -13.44 9.46 0.56
N TYR A 35 -12.15 9.37 0.20
CA TYR A 35 -11.07 8.99 1.11
C TYR A 35 -9.95 10.02 1.04
N TYR A 36 -9.43 10.41 2.20
CA TYR A 36 -8.26 11.28 2.25
C TYR A 36 -7.22 10.76 3.23
N LEU A 37 -5.96 10.67 2.80
CA LEU A 37 -4.89 10.06 3.57
C LEU A 37 -3.80 11.06 3.92
N LEU A 38 -3.24 10.94 5.12
CA LEU A 38 -1.89 11.43 5.40
C LEU A 38 -0.89 10.44 4.79
N HIS A 39 0.03 10.94 3.94
CA HIS A 39 0.84 10.10 3.05
C HIS A 39 2.15 9.66 3.68
N ALA A 40 2.50 8.37 3.50
CA ALA A 40 3.82 7.82 3.82
C ALA A 40 4.25 8.08 5.27
N ILE A 41 3.39 7.76 6.23
CA ILE A 41 3.72 7.89 7.64
C ILE A 41 4.71 6.82 8.06
N GLY A 42 5.83 7.25 8.61
CA GLY A 42 6.73 6.54 9.49
C GLY A 42 7.01 7.43 10.68
N ARG A 43 7.82 6.99 11.63
CA ARG A 43 8.11 7.71 12.88
C ARG A 43 8.51 9.17 12.65
N ASP A 44 9.48 9.43 11.78
CA ASP A 44 9.97 10.78 11.52
C ASP A 44 8.88 11.70 10.96
N MET A 45 8.15 11.22 9.93
CA MET A 45 7.04 11.98 9.34
C MET A 45 5.91 12.22 10.35
N TYR A 46 5.61 11.24 11.19
CA TYR A 46 4.59 11.36 12.23
C TYR A 46 4.93 12.49 13.19
N GLU A 47 6.13 12.45 13.80
CA GLU A 47 6.55 13.38 14.84
C GLU A 47 6.89 14.77 14.26
N ASN A 48 7.71 14.83 13.21
CA ASN A 48 8.31 16.07 12.72
C ASN A 48 7.49 16.80 11.65
N LYS A 49 6.40 16.16 11.16
CA LYS A 49 5.51 16.75 10.16
C LYS A 49 4.05 16.72 10.60
N TYR A 50 3.45 15.56 10.74
CA TYR A 50 2.01 15.47 10.94
C TYR A 50 1.54 15.95 12.31
N LEU A 51 2.27 15.65 13.39
CA LEU A 51 2.00 16.24 14.71
C LEU A 51 2.38 17.72 14.75
N LYS A 52 3.59 18.06 14.29
CA LYS A 52 4.10 19.44 14.30
C LYS A 52 3.16 20.43 13.61
N PHE A 53 2.58 20.05 12.50
CA PHE A 53 1.67 20.90 11.72
C PHE A 53 0.20 20.53 11.94
N ASP A 54 -0.14 19.85 13.03
CA ASP A 54 -1.50 19.52 13.44
C ASP A 54 -2.38 18.95 12.32
N CYS A 55 -1.79 18.03 11.51
CA CYS A 55 -2.47 17.51 10.33
C CYS A 55 -3.61 16.55 10.67
N PHE A 56 -3.56 15.84 11.79
CA PHE A 56 -4.64 14.95 12.23
C PHE A 56 -5.90 15.72 12.61
N ASN A 57 -5.80 16.77 13.43
CA ASN A 57 -6.95 17.59 13.78
C ASN A 57 -7.49 18.36 12.56
N TRP A 58 -6.61 18.84 11.71
CA TRP A 58 -6.99 19.43 10.43
C TRP A 58 -7.79 18.43 9.55
N LEU A 59 -7.38 17.18 9.48
CA LEU A 59 -8.07 16.14 8.70
C LEU A 59 -9.46 15.83 9.29
N ARG A 60 -9.58 15.76 10.62
CA ARG A 60 -10.86 15.64 11.34
C ARG A 60 -11.80 16.78 11.00
N GLU A 61 -11.28 18.00 10.96
CA GLU A 61 -12.08 19.19 10.61
C GLU A 61 -12.56 19.11 9.15
N LYS A 62 -11.73 18.65 8.18
CA LYS A 62 -12.17 18.44 6.80
C LYS A 62 -13.31 17.41 6.72
N LYS A 63 -13.25 16.35 7.52
CA LYS A 63 -14.35 15.38 7.63
C LYS A 63 -15.60 16.01 8.24
N ARG A 64 -15.48 16.76 9.34
CA ARG A 64 -16.60 17.45 9.98
C ARG A 64 -17.31 18.44 9.03
N LEU A 65 -16.57 19.09 8.16
CA LEU A 65 -17.08 20.00 7.13
C LEU A 65 -17.68 19.28 5.91
N GLY A 66 -17.65 17.96 5.86
CA GLY A 66 -18.18 17.17 4.73
C GLY A 66 -17.29 17.18 3.48
N LEU A 67 -16.09 17.76 3.55
CA LEU A 67 -15.13 17.83 2.45
C LEU A 67 -14.34 16.52 2.28
N VAL A 68 -14.37 15.65 3.28
CA VAL A 68 -13.80 14.30 3.28
C VAL A 68 -14.78 13.35 3.96
N LYS A 69 -15.07 12.19 3.36
CA LYS A 69 -15.96 11.19 3.97
C LYS A 69 -15.21 10.26 4.94
N HIS A 70 -14.07 9.74 4.51
CA HIS A 70 -13.27 8.80 5.29
C HIS A 70 -11.82 9.27 5.41
N ILE A 71 -11.30 9.23 6.64
CA ILE A 71 -9.95 9.70 6.99
C ILE A 71 -9.04 8.55 7.41
N GLY A 72 -7.80 8.57 6.96
CA GLY A 72 -6.81 7.55 7.28
C GLY A 72 -5.40 7.96 6.88
N PHE A 73 -4.51 6.99 6.79
CA PHE A 73 -3.14 7.26 6.40
C PHE A 73 -2.50 6.06 5.67
N SER A 74 -1.45 6.32 4.89
CA SER A 74 -0.57 5.26 4.39
C SER A 74 0.68 5.15 5.25
N PHE A 75 1.13 3.93 5.49
CA PHE A 75 2.14 3.62 6.50
C PHE A 75 3.33 2.85 5.92
N HIS A 76 4.55 3.22 6.36
CA HIS A 76 5.81 2.62 5.92
C HIS A 76 6.85 2.60 7.05
N ASP A 77 6.57 1.88 8.15
CA ASP A 77 7.48 1.71 9.27
C ASP A 77 7.18 0.38 9.99
N SER A 78 7.76 0.13 11.14
CA SER A 78 7.55 -1.07 11.93
C SER A 78 6.15 -1.15 12.56
N ALA A 79 5.70 -2.37 12.83
CA ALA A 79 4.43 -2.63 13.49
C ALA A 79 4.29 -1.92 14.85
N ALA A 80 5.40 -1.77 15.60
CA ALA A 80 5.41 -1.04 16.86
C ALA A 80 5.09 0.45 16.70
N VAL A 81 5.56 1.07 15.61
CA VAL A 81 5.24 2.47 15.26
C VAL A 81 3.77 2.58 14.86
N LEU A 82 3.25 1.62 14.08
CA LEU A 82 1.84 1.58 13.72
C LEU A 82 0.93 1.46 14.94
N ASP A 83 1.25 0.56 15.87
CA ASP A 83 0.49 0.36 17.11
C ASP A 83 0.43 1.64 17.96
N ARG A 84 1.56 2.34 18.08
CA ARG A 84 1.62 3.66 18.73
C ARG A 84 0.70 4.67 18.03
N ILE A 85 0.79 4.80 16.70
CA ILE A 85 0.00 5.80 15.96
C ILE A 85 -1.50 5.52 16.09
N LEU A 86 -1.92 4.26 15.93
CA LEU A 86 -3.34 3.90 16.06
C LEU A 86 -3.84 4.04 17.52
N THR A 87 -2.96 3.92 18.52
CA THR A 87 -3.28 4.21 19.92
C THR A 87 -3.46 5.71 20.15
N GLU A 88 -2.58 6.54 19.61
CA GLU A 88 -2.62 8.00 19.75
C GLU A 88 -3.70 8.67 18.86
N GLN A 89 -4.11 8.00 17.76
CA GLN A 89 -5.07 8.49 16.78
C GLN A 89 -6.19 7.44 16.54
N PRO A 90 -7.00 7.11 17.56
CA PRO A 90 -7.93 5.97 17.51
C PRO A 90 -9.13 6.15 16.58
N ASP A 91 -9.34 7.32 16.04
CA ASP A 91 -10.42 7.67 15.12
C ASP A 91 -10.04 7.60 13.64
N MET A 92 -8.84 7.13 13.33
CA MET A 92 -8.47 6.82 11.95
C MET A 92 -9.27 5.61 11.45
N GLU A 93 -9.98 5.79 10.33
CA GLU A 93 -10.98 4.84 9.85
C GLU A 93 -10.41 3.76 8.95
N PHE A 94 -9.19 3.94 8.48
CA PHE A 94 -8.46 2.94 7.69
C PHE A 94 -6.97 3.24 7.68
N VAL A 95 -6.20 2.20 7.40
CA VAL A 95 -4.76 2.33 7.14
C VAL A 95 -4.40 1.68 5.80
N GLN A 96 -3.57 2.34 5.00
CA GLN A 96 -3.05 1.77 3.77
C GLN A 96 -1.68 1.14 4.02
N LEU A 97 -1.58 -0.19 3.84
CA LEU A 97 -0.39 -1.00 4.10
C LEU A 97 0.17 -1.63 2.83
N GLN A 98 1.49 -1.76 2.75
CA GLN A 98 2.14 -2.63 1.78
C GLN A 98 1.92 -4.08 2.19
N LEU A 99 1.22 -4.85 1.34
CA LEU A 99 0.89 -6.24 1.63
C LEU A 99 0.90 -7.06 0.35
N ASN A 100 1.79 -8.05 0.30
CA ASN A 100 1.88 -9.06 -0.74
C ASN A 100 2.55 -10.31 -0.16
N PHE A 101 2.49 -11.43 -0.86
CA PHE A 101 2.98 -12.71 -0.34
C PHE A 101 4.52 -12.76 -0.15
N LEU A 102 5.29 -11.93 -0.86
CA LEU A 102 6.74 -11.86 -0.70
C LEU A 102 7.12 -11.06 0.55
N ASP A 103 6.43 -9.94 0.79
CA ASP A 103 6.69 -9.05 1.92
C ASP A 103 5.99 -9.49 3.21
N TRP A 104 5.10 -10.50 3.14
CA TRP A 104 4.29 -10.96 4.26
C TRP A 104 5.13 -11.27 5.50
N GLU A 105 6.24 -12.01 5.33
CA GLU A 105 7.19 -12.35 6.41
C GLU A 105 8.49 -11.52 6.35
N SER A 106 8.51 -10.42 5.61
CA SER A 106 9.69 -9.55 5.52
C SER A 106 9.92 -8.79 6.82
N GLU A 107 11.11 -8.93 7.40
CA GLU A 107 11.51 -8.16 8.59
C GLU A 107 11.55 -6.64 8.33
N GLY A 108 11.90 -6.24 7.10
CA GLY A 108 12.01 -4.83 6.72
C GLY A 108 10.66 -4.16 6.45
N VAL A 109 9.66 -4.90 5.94
CA VAL A 109 8.31 -4.37 5.63
C VAL A 109 7.32 -4.66 6.75
N GLN A 110 7.45 -5.81 7.40
CA GLN A 110 6.59 -6.28 8.49
C GLN A 110 5.09 -6.33 8.11
N SER A 111 4.78 -6.74 6.86
CA SER A 111 3.39 -6.72 6.36
C SER A 111 2.42 -7.46 7.27
N ARG A 112 2.76 -8.70 7.70
CA ARG A 112 1.92 -9.48 8.61
C ARG A 112 1.74 -8.81 9.95
N LEU A 113 2.83 -8.34 10.57
CA LEU A 113 2.77 -7.70 11.88
C LEU A 113 1.97 -6.39 11.85
N CYS A 114 2.11 -5.59 10.78
CA CYS A 114 1.31 -4.38 10.59
C CYS A 114 -0.18 -4.72 10.37
N TYR A 115 -0.48 -5.78 9.60
CA TYR A 115 -1.85 -6.25 9.44
C TYR A 115 -2.47 -6.70 10.77
N GLU A 116 -1.74 -7.48 11.60
CA GLU A 116 -2.18 -7.92 12.91
C GLU A 116 -2.44 -6.73 13.86
N VAL A 117 -1.60 -5.69 13.80
CA VAL A 117 -1.82 -4.43 14.54
C VAL A 117 -3.11 -3.74 14.08
N ALA A 118 -3.35 -3.64 12.77
CA ALA A 118 -4.57 -3.05 12.24
C ALA A 118 -5.82 -3.83 12.71
N CYS A 119 -5.76 -5.17 12.71
CA CYS A 119 -6.80 -6.04 13.26
C CYS A 119 -7.03 -5.79 14.77
N LYS A 120 -5.96 -5.70 15.56
CA LYS A 120 -6.02 -5.41 17.00
C LYS A 120 -6.77 -4.10 17.30
N HIS A 121 -6.58 -3.08 16.47
CA HIS A 121 -7.25 -1.78 16.61
C HIS A 121 -8.61 -1.72 15.91
N GLY A 122 -9.04 -2.78 15.22
CA GLY A 122 -10.29 -2.78 14.45
C GLY A 122 -10.29 -1.82 13.25
N VAL A 123 -9.10 -1.49 12.74
CA VAL A 123 -8.93 -0.54 11.63
C VAL A 123 -8.79 -1.31 10.31
N PRO A 124 -9.71 -1.15 9.35
CA PRO A 124 -9.63 -1.83 8.05
C PRO A 124 -8.40 -1.43 7.25
N VAL A 125 -7.91 -2.39 6.46
CA VAL A 125 -6.71 -2.25 5.65
C VAL A 125 -7.06 -2.02 4.17
N ILE A 126 -6.48 -0.97 3.59
CA ILE A 126 -6.38 -0.79 2.14
C ILE A 126 -4.98 -1.27 1.72
N VAL A 127 -4.91 -2.22 0.80
CA VAL A 127 -3.63 -2.78 0.37
C VAL A 127 -3.03 -1.96 -0.77
N MET A 128 -1.75 -1.58 -0.62
CA MET A 128 -0.88 -1.10 -1.69
C MET A 128 0.21 -2.14 -2.00
N GLU A 129 0.81 -2.04 -3.18
CA GLU A 129 1.87 -2.93 -3.67
C GLU A 129 1.50 -4.44 -3.69
N PRO A 130 0.26 -4.82 -4.05
CA PRO A 130 -0.14 -6.24 -4.06
C PRO A 130 0.69 -7.07 -5.03
N VAL A 131 1.21 -6.45 -6.09
CA VAL A 131 2.05 -7.09 -7.12
C VAL A 131 3.53 -6.64 -7.06
N LYS A 132 3.93 -5.89 -6.03
CA LYS A 132 5.31 -5.42 -5.77
C LYS A 132 5.95 -4.79 -7.02
N GLY A 133 5.34 -3.70 -7.53
CA GLY A 133 5.83 -3.00 -8.73
C GLY A 133 5.85 -3.87 -9.99
N GLY A 134 5.11 -4.99 -10.02
CA GLY A 134 5.07 -5.94 -11.14
C GLY A 134 5.99 -7.16 -10.97
N SER A 135 6.87 -7.19 -9.97
CA SER A 135 7.79 -8.32 -9.72
C SER A 135 7.04 -9.64 -9.48
N LEU A 136 5.84 -9.58 -8.88
CA LEU A 136 5.01 -10.76 -8.61
C LEU A 136 4.11 -11.15 -9.80
N VAL A 137 4.23 -10.45 -10.92
CA VAL A 137 3.57 -10.79 -12.19
C VAL A 137 4.58 -11.37 -13.17
N ASN A 138 5.76 -10.75 -13.25
CA ASN A 138 6.87 -11.19 -14.11
C ASN A 138 7.80 -12.11 -13.30
N LEU A 139 7.37 -13.35 -13.10
CA LEU A 139 8.07 -14.31 -12.26
C LEU A 139 9.26 -14.97 -12.98
N PRO A 140 10.32 -15.36 -12.25
CA PRO A 140 11.30 -16.32 -12.73
C PRO A 140 10.62 -17.65 -13.14
N SER A 141 11.21 -18.36 -14.11
CA SER A 141 10.60 -19.58 -14.69
C SER A 141 10.22 -20.64 -13.64
N GLU A 142 11.04 -20.83 -12.61
CA GLU A 142 10.76 -21.77 -11.53
C GLU A 142 9.51 -21.33 -10.72
N ALA A 143 9.41 -20.05 -10.37
CA ALA A 143 8.28 -19.51 -9.64
C ALA A 143 6.99 -19.51 -10.49
N ASP A 144 7.09 -19.18 -11.78
CA ASP A 144 5.98 -19.24 -12.74
C ASP A 144 5.43 -20.66 -12.88
N ALA A 145 6.31 -21.67 -12.97
CA ALA A 145 5.91 -23.07 -13.04
C ALA A 145 5.11 -23.52 -11.81
N ILE A 146 5.43 -23.01 -10.62
CA ILE A 146 4.68 -23.30 -9.40
C ILE A 146 3.24 -22.81 -9.53
N LEU A 147 3.02 -21.54 -9.93
CA LEU A 147 1.66 -20.99 -10.06
C LEU A 147 0.88 -21.66 -11.18
N ARG A 148 1.50 -21.95 -12.33
CA ARG A 148 0.85 -22.68 -13.43
C ARG A 148 0.40 -24.09 -13.03
N SER A 149 1.09 -24.74 -12.09
CA SER A 149 0.68 -26.05 -11.59
C SER A 149 -0.60 -26.02 -10.74
N LEU A 150 -1.02 -24.84 -10.27
CA LEU A 150 -2.21 -24.66 -9.45
C LEU A 150 -3.48 -24.41 -10.28
N GLY A 151 -3.35 -23.97 -11.52
CA GLY A 151 -4.48 -23.70 -12.41
C GLY A 151 -4.16 -22.62 -13.45
N ASP A 152 -5.20 -22.17 -14.15
CA ASP A 152 -5.11 -21.23 -15.28
C ASP A 152 -5.14 -19.75 -14.89
N GLY A 153 -5.06 -19.43 -13.59
CA GLY A 153 -5.04 -18.06 -13.10
C GLY A 153 -3.77 -17.31 -13.54
N SER A 154 -3.89 -16.01 -13.87
CA SER A 154 -2.73 -15.16 -14.10
C SER A 154 -1.88 -15.02 -12.83
N ASN A 155 -0.58 -14.75 -12.95
CA ASN A 155 0.28 -14.47 -11.79
C ASN A 155 -0.26 -13.30 -10.95
N ALA A 156 -0.81 -12.27 -11.62
CA ALA A 156 -1.48 -11.16 -10.96
C ALA A 156 -2.68 -11.61 -10.12
N SER A 157 -3.47 -12.59 -10.61
CA SER A 157 -4.63 -13.11 -9.88
C SER A 157 -4.25 -13.74 -8.55
N TYR A 158 -3.16 -14.51 -8.49
CA TYR A 158 -2.65 -15.09 -7.24
C TYR A 158 -2.17 -14.01 -6.26
N ALA A 159 -1.45 -12.98 -6.75
CA ALA A 159 -0.94 -11.93 -5.91
C ALA A 159 -2.05 -11.02 -5.34
N ILE A 160 -3.02 -10.63 -6.16
CA ILE A 160 -4.13 -9.76 -5.74
C ILE A 160 -5.11 -10.53 -4.86
N ARG A 161 -5.44 -11.77 -5.21
CA ARG A 161 -6.29 -12.63 -4.39
C ARG A 161 -5.64 -12.98 -3.05
N PHE A 162 -4.30 -13.15 -2.99
CA PHE A 162 -3.59 -13.28 -1.72
C PHE A 162 -3.90 -12.10 -0.80
N ALA A 163 -3.68 -10.88 -1.28
CA ALA A 163 -3.93 -9.68 -0.51
C ALA A 163 -5.41 -9.53 -0.11
N ALA A 164 -6.33 -9.87 -1.00
CA ALA A 164 -7.78 -9.79 -0.75
C ALA A 164 -8.34 -10.93 0.12
N SER A 165 -7.56 -11.99 0.39
CA SER A 165 -8.01 -13.15 1.19
C SER A 165 -8.03 -12.90 2.70
N PHE A 166 -7.59 -11.76 3.18
CA PHE A 166 -7.56 -11.44 4.60
C PHE A 166 -8.79 -10.65 5.02
N ASP A 167 -9.50 -11.10 6.06
CA ASP A 167 -10.81 -10.58 6.48
C ASP A 167 -10.84 -9.07 6.77
N ASN A 168 -9.74 -8.51 7.30
CA ASN A 168 -9.65 -7.08 7.62
C ASN A 168 -9.19 -6.22 6.42
N VAL A 169 -9.03 -6.80 5.24
CA VAL A 169 -8.74 -6.05 4.01
C VAL A 169 -10.06 -5.63 3.36
N CYS A 170 -10.29 -4.33 3.27
CA CYS A 170 -11.49 -3.77 2.65
C CYS A 170 -11.30 -3.37 1.18
N MET A 171 -10.05 -3.19 0.74
CA MET A 171 -9.73 -2.78 -0.63
C MET A 171 -8.31 -3.17 -1.02
N VAL A 172 -8.12 -3.60 -2.26
CA VAL A 172 -6.80 -3.84 -2.86
C VAL A 172 -6.60 -2.89 -4.04
N LEU A 173 -5.54 -2.09 -4.00
CA LEU A 173 -5.22 -1.16 -5.08
C LEU A 173 -4.38 -1.87 -6.15
N SER A 174 -4.79 -1.77 -7.40
CA SER A 174 -4.06 -2.32 -8.54
C SER A 174 -3.76 -1.23 -9.56
N GLY A 175 -2.49 -1.12 -9.97
CA GLY A 175 -2.02 -0.18 -10.98
C GLY A 175 -2.21 -0.72 -12.39
N MET A 176 -3.44 -0.70 -12.92
CA MET A 176 -3.78 -1.21 -14.25
C MET A 176 -3.46 -0.17 -15.33
N GLY A 177 -2.40 -0.40 -16.08
CA GLY A 177 -1.94 0.50 -17.17
C GLY A 177 -2.52 0.17 -18.55
N SER A 178 -3.29 -0.92 -18.71
CA SER A 178 -3.90 -1.33 -19.96
C SER A 178 -5.30 -1.92 -19.77
N MET A 179 -6.11 -1.93 -20.83
CA MET A 179 -7.43 -2.58 -20.80
C MET A 179 -7.36 -4.09 -20.59
N GLU A 180 -6.25 -4.72 -20.98
CA GLU A 180 -6.00 -6.13 -20.72
C GLU A 180 -5.86 -6.40 -19.23
N MET A 181 -5.04 -5.61 -18.51
CA MET A 181 -4.91 -5.69 -17.04
C MET A 181 -6.24 -5.44 -16.34
N VAL A 182 -7.06 -4.49 -16.83
CA VAL A 182 -8.40 -4.24 -16.27
C VAL A 182 -9.28 -5.48 -16.43
N ARG A 183 -9.31 -6.08 -17.63
CA ARG A 183 -10.12 -7.29 -17.89
C ARG A 183 -9.65 -8.47 -17.04
N ASP A 184 -8.35 -8.68 -16.94
CA ASP A 184 -7.76 -9.73 -16.10
C ASP A 184 -8.18 -9.53 -14.63
N ASN A 185 -7.96 -8.35 -14.06
CA ASN A 185 -8.31 -8.08 -12.67
C ASN A 185 -9.82 -8.22 -12.39
N ILE A 186 -10.69 -7.78 -13.30
CA ILE A 186 -12.14 -7.95 -13.17
C ILE A 186 -12.53 -9.43 -13.22
N SER A 187 -11.84 -10.25 -14.03
CA SER A 187 -12.20 -11.66 -14.24
C SER A 187 -12.23 -12.48 -12.96
N TYR A 188 -11.35 -12.19 -12.00
CA TYR A 188 -11.25 -12.92 -10.74
C TYR A 188 -11.75 -12.11 -9.51
N MET A 189 -11.90 -10.79 -9.63
CA MET A 189 -12.41 -9.97 -8.53
C MET A 189 -13.92 -9.78 -8.55
N LYS A 190 -14.59 -9.89 -9.72
CA LYS A 190 -16.05 -9.78 -9.84
C LYS A 190 -16.78 -10.85 -9.04
N ASP A 191 -16.32 -12.09 -9.09
CA ASP A 191 -16.83 -13.22 -8.35
C ASP A 191 -15.73 -13.75 -7.42
N PHE A 192 -15.22 -12.85 -6.56
CA PHE A 192 -14.05 -13.07 -5.72
C PHE A 192 -14.15 -14.36 -4.89
N LYS A 193 -13.08 -15.13 -4.97
CA LYS A 193 -12.84 -16.29 -4.11
C LYS A 193 -11.50 -16.16 -3.44
N PRO A 194 -11.41 -16.28 -2.11
CA PRO A 194 -10.14 -16.32 -1.40
C PRO A 194 -9.22 -17.42 -1.98
N LEU A 195 -7.93 -17.30 -1.78
CA LEU A 195 -7.01 -18.37 -2.13
C LEU A 195 -7.33 -19.62 -1.30
N THR A 196 -7.37 -20.77 -1.97
CA THR A 196 -7.47 -22.07 -1.30
C THR A 196 -6.19 -22.36 -0.49
N PRO A 197 -6.22 -23.30 0.48
CA PRO A 197 -5.00 -23.72 1.19
C PRO A 197 -3.86 -24.18 0.27
N GLU A 198 -4.20 -24.81 -0.86
CA GLU A 198 -3.22 -25.22 -1.86
C GLU A 198 -2.59 -24.03 -2.58
N GLU A 199 -3.40 -23.07 -3.02
CA GLU A 199 -2.93 -21.83 -3.65
C GLU A 199 -2.09 -21.00 -2.65
N MET A 200 -2.48 -20.91 -1.37
CA MET A 200 -1.68 -20.28 -0.31
C MET A 200 -0.34 -20.98 -0.12
N GLY A 201 -0.31 -22.30 -0.16
CA GLY A 201 0.94 -23.06 -0.17
C GLY A 201 1.80 -22.79 -1.41
N GLY A 202 1.17 -22.59 -2.56
CA GLY A 202 1.83 -22.24 -3.81
C GLY A 202 2.52 -20.88 -3.78
N VAL A 203 1.80 -19.82 -3.39
CA VAL A 203 2.39 -18.46 -3.29
C VAL A 203 3.50 -18.40 -2.23
N LYS A 204 3.42 -19.21 -1.16
CA LYS A 204 4.51 -19.34 -0.20
C LYS A 204 5.76 -19.96 -0.84
N ARG A 205 5.63 -21.05 -1.62
CA ARG A 205 6.76 -21.64 -2.36
C ARG A 205 7.36 -20.64 -3.35
N VAL A 206 6.53 -19.82 -4.05
CA VAL A 206 7.03 -18.74 -4.90
C VAL A 206 7.86 -17.74 -4.10
N ALA A 207 7.39 -17.32 -2.92
CA ALA A 207 8.16 -16.44 -2.05
C ALA A 207 9.50 -17.06 -1.61
N ASP A 208 9.54 -18.37 -1.36
CA ASP A 208 10.76 -19.08 -1.00
C ASP A 208 11.77 -19.12 -2.18
N VAL A 209 11.30 -19.26 -3.43
CA VAL A 209 12.16 -19.13 -4.63
C VAL A 209 12.82 -17.75 -4.67
N PHE A 210 12.06 -16.66 -4.47
CA PHE A 210 12.64 -15.32 -4.44
C PHE A 210 13.68 -15.16 -3.32
N ARG A 211 13.41 -15.67 -2.13
CA ARG A 211 14.33 -15.58 -0.98
C ARG A 211 15.60 -16.36 -1.21
N SER A 212 15.53 -17.51 -1.90
CA SER A 212 16.71 -18.34 -2.19
C SER A 212 17.70 -17.68 -3.16
N GLN A 213 17.21 -16.76 -3.99
CA GLN A 213 18.03 -16.05 -4.97
C GLN A 213 18.88 -14.92 -4.38
N ASN A 214 18.77 -14.63 -3.08
CA ASN A 214 19.50 -13.56 -2.38
C ASN A 214 19.47 -12.19 -3.08
N LEU A 215 18.40 -11.91 -3.84
CA LEU A 215 18.23 -10.65 -4.56
C LEU A 215 17.76 -9.55 -3.62
N ILE A 216 18.23 -8.33 -3.88
CA ILE A 216 17.73 -7.16 -3.18
C ILE A 216 16.33 -6.83 -3.73
N SER A 217 15.32 -6.95 -2.89
CA SER A 217 13.95 -6.62 -3.26
C SER A 217 13.81 -5.13 -3.55
N CYS A 218 13.54 -4.78 -4.81
CA CYS A 218 13.34 -3.41 -5.25
C CYS A 218 12.01 -3.29 -6.02
N THR A 219 11.19 -2.29 -5.65
CA THR A 219 9.91 -1.98 -6.32
C THR A 219 10.06 -1.00 -7.49
N ALA A 220 11.29 -0.57 -7.79
CA ALA A 220 11.60 0.44 -8.80
C ALA A 220 10.83 1.78 -8.61
N CYS A 221 10.47 2.12 -7.37
CA CYS A 221 9.75 3.36 -7.06
C CYS A 221 10.56 4.65 -7.24
N ASN A 222 11.87 4.53 -7.47
CA ASN A 222 12.84 5.61 -7.72
C ASN A 222 13.06 6.63 -6.58
N TYR A 223 12.40 6.52 -5.43
CA TYR A 223 12.60 7.46 -4.32
C TYR A 223 14.06 7.56 -3.85
N CYS A 224 14.80 6.47 -3.90
CA CYS A 224 16.22 6.45 -3.57
C CYS A 224 17.07 7.18 -4.63
N THR A 225 16.69 7.12 -5.91
CA THR A 225 17.37 7.81 -7.01
C THR A 225 17.14 9.32 -6.92
N GLU A 226 15.92 9.76 -6.72
CA GLU A 226 15.54 11.17 -6.60
C GLU A 226 16.25 11.88 -5.44
N ARG A 227 16.57 11.15 -4.37
CA ARG A 227 17.28 11.65 -3.18
C ARG A 227 18.77 11.36 -3.18
N CYS A 228 19.30 10.68 -4.19
CA CYS A 228 20.71 10.31 -4.26
C CYS A 228 21.56 11.52 -4.66
N PRO A 229 22.47 12.02 -3.80
CA PRO A 229 23.33 13.18 -4.12
C PRO A 229 24.32 12.90 -5.25
N LYS A 230 24.48 11.64 -5.65
CA LYS A 230 25.35 11.18 -6.74
C LYS A 230 24.58 10.79 -8.00
N ASN A 231 23.26 10.95 -8.02
CA ASN A 231 22.39 10.56 -9.14
C ASN A 231 22.57 9.09 -9.59
N ILE A 232 22.84 8.19 -8.65
CA ILE A 232 23.03 6.76 -8.94
C ILE A 232 21.65 6.17 -9.29
N PRO A 233 21.50 5.47 -10.43
CA PRO A 233 20.26 4.79 -10.80
C PRO A 233 20.10 3.50 -9.99
N ILE A 234 19.90 3.62 -8.67
CA ILE A 234 19.92 2.51 -7.71
C ILE A 234 19.00 1.36 -8.11
N PRO A 235 17.74 1.58 -8.57
CA PRO A 235 16.87 0.47 -8.99
C PRO A 235 17.44 -0.36 -10.16
N ALA A 236 18.21 0.26 -11.06
CA ALA A 236 18.82 -0.45 -12.18
C ALA A 236 19.90 -1.45 -11.72
N TYR A 237 20.58 -1.15 -10.62
CA TYR A 237 21.57 -2.08 -10.04
C TYR A 237 20.92 -3.25 -9.29
N PHE A 238 19.64 -3.13 -8.91
CA PHE A 238 18.90 -4.19 -8.22
C PHE A 238 18.05 -5.03 -9.19
N ALA A 239 17.98 -4.62 -10.46
CA ALA A 239 17.25 -5.33 -11.52
C ALA A 239 18.13 -6.36 -12.28
N CYS A 240 19.41 -6.54 -11.88
CA CYS A 240 20.36 -7.44 -12.54
C CYS A 240 20.27 -8.85 -11.97
#